data_d310e29cbbeedf84b1e4e2787ab49d25
#
_entry.id   d310e29cbbeedf84b1e4e2787ab49d25
#
_cell.length_a   1.000
_cell.length_b   1.000
_cell.length_c   1.000
_cell.angle_alpha   90.00
_cell.angle_beta   90.00
_cell.angle_gamma   90.00
#
_symmetry.space_group_name_H-M   'P 1'
#
loop_
_entity.id
_entity.type
_entity.pdbx_description
1 polymer ?
#
loop_
_entity_poly.entity_id
_entity_poly.type
_entity_poly.pdbx_seq_one_letter_code
_entity_poly.pdbx_strand_id
1 'polypeptide(L)'
;MFGARCLLRALRSCSSAPCPRHKPSAKLSVRDALGAQNASGERVKVQGWVRSVRSQKEVLFLHVNDGSSLESLQVVADSNCDSRELAFGSSVEVQGQLVKSLSKKQNVELKAEKIEVVGSCDPKDFPFKYKERPTLEYLRQFPHLRCRTNVLGSILRVRSEATAAIHSFFKDSGFVHIHTPIITSNDCEGAGELFQVEPPSKGKVPEENFFDVPAFLTVSGQLHLEVMSGAFTQVFTFGPTFRAENSQSRRHLAEFYMVEAEISFIESLQDLMQVMEGLFKSAAAAVLSSCPEDVALCHRVLAPGQKDRLEHMLKNNFLIISYTEAVEILQQASQNFTFTPEWGADLHTEHEKYLVKHCGNIPVFVVNYPLALKPFYMRDNEDGPQHTVAAVDLLVPGVGELFGGSLREERYHFLEQRLARSGLTEAYQWYLDLRRFGSVPHGGFGMGFERYLQCILGIDNIKDVIPFPRFTHSCLL
;
A
#
# COMPACT_ATOMS: atom_id res chain seq x y z
N MET A 1 -30.46 61.33 13.06
CA MET A 1 -31.69 61.83 13.74
C MET A 1 -32.58 60.63 14.04
N PHE A 2 -32.96 60.53 15.29
CA PHE A 2 -34.03 59.72 15.89
C PHE A 2 -33.82 58.18 15.77
N GLY A 3 -33.78 57.45 16.81
CA GLY A 3 -33.99 57.66 18.27
C GLY A 3 -34.42 56.34 18.86
N ALA A 4 -33.63 55.82 19.77
CA ALA A 4 -33.91 54.64 20.59
C ALA A 4 -35.02 54.91 21.62
N ARG A 5 -35.82 53.90 21.99
CA ARG A 5 -36.36 53.73 23.38
C ARG A 5 -36.76 52.29 23.62
N CYS A 6 -35.98 51.67 24.43
CA CYS A 6 -36.24 50.98 25.68
C CYS A 6 -37.68 50.53 25.96
N LEU A 7 -37.88 49.22 26.16
CA LEU A 7 -38.95 48.66 26.99
C LEU A 7 -38.42 47.43 27.76
N LEU A 8 -37.94 47.72 28.98
CA LEU A 8 -37.81 46.75 30.04
C LEU A 8 -39.20 46.30 30.48
N ARG A 9 -39.42 44.98 30.43
CA ARG A 9 -40.50 44.34 31.20
C ARG A 9 -39.94 43.15 31.95
N ALA A 10 -40.03 43.25 33.23
CA ALA A 10 -39.68 42.24 34.22
C ALA A 10 -40.49 40.95 33.95
N LEU A 11 -39.74 39.84 33.87
CA LEU A 11 -40.30 38.48 33.99
C LEU A 11 -39.76 37.89 35.30
N ARG A 12 -40.70 37.49 36.10
CA ARG A 12 -40.57 36.93 37.45
C ARG A 12 -39.65 35.68 37.44
N SER A 13 -38.81 35.59 38.45
CA SER A 13 -38.05 34.43 38.84
C SER A 13 -38.96 33.24 39.13
N CYS A 14 -38.97 32.26 38.22
CA CYS A 14 -39.28 30.88 38.57
C CYS A 14 -37.96 30.19 38.87
N SER A 15 -37.70 29.93 40.16
CA SER A 15 -36.63 29.05 40.59
C SER A 15 -36.97 27.61 40.22
N SER A 16 -36.57 27.20 39.03
CA SER A 16 -36.45 25.78 38.70
C SER A 16 -35.02 25.36 39.05
N ALA A 17 -34.91 24.39 39.94
CA ALA A 17 -33.63 23.76 40.26
C ALA A 17 -32.91 23.35 38.96
N PRO A 18 -31.61 23.58 38.81
CA PRO A 18 -30.89 23.19 37.64
C PRO A 18 -30.94 21.66 37.50
N CYS A 19 -31.61 21.19 36.46
CA CYS A 19 -31.47 19.82 35.99
C CYS A 19 -29.98 19.51 35.90
N PRO A 20 -29.46 18.41 36.46
CA PRO A 20 -28.05 18.11 36.39
C PRO A 20 -27.65 18.03 34.93
N ARG A 21 -26.90 19.02 34.45
CA ARG A 21 -26.26 18.98 33.11
C ARG A 21 -25.31 17.80 33.11
N HIS A 22 -25.76 16.68 32.56
CA HIS A 22 -24.85 15.58 32.25
C HIS A 22 -23.71 16.14 31.39
N LYS A 23 -22.47 16.05 31.89
CA LYS A 23 -21.30 16.33 31.08
C LYS A 23 -21.43 15.49 29.79
N PRO A 24 -21.25 16.08 28.62
CA PRO A 24 -21.29 15.29 27.39
C PRO A 24 -20.26 14.16 27.51
N SER A 25 -20.66 12.92 27.24
CA SER A 25 -19.76 11.77 27.25
C SER A 25 -18.70 11.98 26.19
N ALA A 26 -17.42 11.80 26.55
CA ALA A 26 -16.33 11.89 25.60
C ALA A 26 -16.49 10.78 24.52
N LYS A 27 -16.42 11.16 23.25
CA LYS A 27 -16.40 10.19 22.14
C LYS A 27 -15.00 9.60 22.05
N LEU A 28 -14.89 8.27 22.15
CA LEU A 28 -13.65 7.51 21.99
C LEU A 28 -13.74 6.56 20.82
N SER A 29 -12.59 6.32 20.15
CA SER A 29 -12.42 5.18 19.29
C SER A 29 -12.32 3.88 20.11
N VAL A 30 -12.53 2.73 19.48
CA VAL A 30 -12.32 1.43 20.12
C VAL A 30 -10.86 1.28 20.56
N ARG A 31 -9.90 1.72 19.76
CA ARG A 31 -8.47 1.72 20.09
C ARG A 31 -8.19 2.52 21.36
N ASP A 32 -8.70 3.76 21.44
CA ASP A 32 -8.48 4.62 22.59
C ASP A 32 -9.14 4.07 23.84
N ALA A 33 -10.34 3.49 23.71
CA ALA A 33 -11.03 2.85 24.82
C ALA A 33 -10.26 1.64 25.35
N LEU A 34 -9.71 0.78 24.48
CA LEU A 34 -8.87 -0.37 24.85
C LEU A 34 -7.54 0.04 25.48
N GLY A 35 -6.96 1.17 25.05
CA GLY A 35 -5.71 1.74 25.57
C GLY A 35 -5.85 2.50 26.88
N ALA A 36 -7.06 2.73 27.37
CA ALA A 36 -7.32 3.47 28.62
C ALA A 36 -6.79 2.70 29.85
N GLN A 37 -5.59 3.06 30.30
CA GLN A 37 -4.92 2.39 31.44
C GLN A 37 -5.63 2.62 32.78
N ASN A 38 -6.36 3.71 32.90
CA ASN A 38 -7.13 4.09 34.11
C ASN A 38 -8.62 4.15 33.76
N ALA A 39 -9.25 3.01 33.59
CA ALA A 39 -10.70 2.92 33.46
C ALA A 39 -11.37 3.27 34.81
N SER A 40 -11.50 4.55 35.07
CA SER A 40 -11.95 5.10 36.39
C SER A 40 -13.44 5.46 36.41
N GLY A 41 -14.30 4.72 35.66
CA GLY A 41 -15.73 5.02 35.59
C GLY A 41 -16.07 6.26 34.78
N GLU A 42 -15.18 6.67 33.88
CA GLU A 42 -15.43 7.79 32.96
C GLU A 42 -16.56 7.43 31.99
N ARG A 43 -17.51 8.36 31.85
CA ARG A 43 -18.61 8.20 30.89
C ARG A 43 -18.13 8.50 29.49
N VAL A 44 -18.24 7.51 28.65
CA VAL A 44 -17.79 7.57 27.26
C VAL A 44 -18.89 7.16 26.28
N LYS A 45 -18.70 7.54 25.04
CA LYS A 45 -19.51 7.17 23.90
C LYS A 45 -18.62 6.48 22.88
N VAL A 46 -19.00 5.26 22.47
CA VAL A 46 -18.34 4.48 21.42
C VAL A 46 -19.33 4.16 20.33
N GLN A 47 -18.88 4.27 19.08
CA GLN A 47 -19.66 3.93 17.89
C GLN A 47 -18.93 2.86 17.09
N GLY A 48 -19.67 1.95 16.46
CA GLY A 48 -19.05 0.88 15.64
C GLY A 48 -20.02 -0.17 15.20
N TRP A 49 -19.48 -1.27 14.69
CA TRP A 49 -20.24 -2.41 14.21
C TRP A 49 -20.13 -3.59 15.17
N VAL A 50 -21.26 -4.26 15.38
CA VAL A 50 -21.37 -5.44 16.25
C VAL A 50 -20.66 -6.63 15.61
N ARG A 51 -19.68 -7.19 16.32
CA ARG A 51 -18.92 -8.37 15.93
C ARG A 51 -19.44 -9.66 16.57
N SER A 52 -20.10 -9.55 17.70
CA SER A 52 -20.83 -10.67 18.33
C SER A 52 -21.87 -10.13 19.28
N VAL A 53 -22.94 -10.91 19.45
CA VAL A 53 -24.00 -10.70 20.43
C VAL A 53 -24.15 -12.01 21.21
N ARG A 54 -24.23 -11.92 22.52
CA ARG A 54 -24.47 -13.07 23.39
C ARG A 54 -25.28 -12.63 24.60
N SER A 55 -26.52 -13.12 24.68
CA SER A 55 -27.40 -12.93 25.86
C SER A 55 -27.25 -14.09 26.81
N GLN A 56 -27.11 -13.83 28.11
CA GLN A 56 -27.01 -14.81 29.18
C GLN A 56 -27.83 -14.34 30.36
N LYS A 57 -28.96 -14.99 30.63
CA LYS A 57 -29.87 -14.67 31.74
C LYS A 57 -30.20 -13.17 31.75
N GLU A 58 -29.60 -12.41 32.66
CA GLU A 58 -29.84 -10.97 32.88
C GLU A 58 -28.79 -10.07 32.23
N VAL A 59 -27.77 -10.63 31.54
CA VAL A 59 -26.64 -9.89 31.02
C VAL A 59 -26.51 -10.08 29.52
N LEU A 60 -26.36 -8.98 28.79
CA LEU A 60 -26.07 -8.89 27.37
C LEU A 60 -24.59 -8.54 27.16
N PHE A 61 -23.90 -9.35 26.37
CA PHE A 61 -22.53 -9.11 25.95
C PHE A 61 -22.48 -8.79 24.46
N LEU A 62 -21.83 -7.69 24.12
CA LEU A 62 -21.54 -7.32 22.74
C LEU A 62 -20.02 -7.16 22.54
N HIS A 63 -19.55 -7.43 21.35
CA HIS A 63 -18.25 -6.94 20.88
C HIS A 63 -18.47 -5.91 19.80
N VAL A 64 -17.98 -4.71 20.01
CA VAL A 64 -18.09 -3.57 19.07
C VAL A 64 -16.72 -3.20 18.53
N ASN A 65 -16.63 -2.98 17.24
CA ASN A 65 -15.41 -2.60 16.52
C ASN A 65 -15.70 -1.48 15.54
N ASP A 66 -14.87 -0.46 15.54
CA ASP A 66 -14.97 0.71 14.65
C ASP A 66 -13.91 0.73 13.53
N GLY A 67 -13.11 -0.33 13.42
CA GLY A 67 -12.03 -0.46 12.46
C GLY A 67 -10.68 0.13 12.93
N SER A 68 -10.64 0.86 14.04
CA SER A 68 -9.42 1.47 14.58
C SER A 68 -8.44 0.45 15.18
N SER A 69 -8.92 -0.73 15.56
CA SER A 69 -8.16 -1.81 16.18
C SER A 69 -8.56 -3.17 15.63
N LEU A 70 -7.64 -4.15 15.73
CA LEU A 70 -7.97 -5.55 15.49
C LEU A 70 -8.93 -6.08 16.55
N GLU A 71 -8.67 -5.72 17.81
CA GLU A 71 -9.51 -6.11 18.93
C GLU A 71 -10.81 -5.32 18.97
N SER A 72 -11.85 -5.95 19.48
CA SER A 72 -13.16 -5.34 19.68
C SER A 72 -13.38 -5.02 21.15
N LEU A 73 -14.00 -3.89 21.46
CA LEU A 73 -14.38 -3.53 22.81
C LEU A 73 -15.56 -4.40 23.27
N GLN A 74 -15.42 -5.05 24.41
CA GLN A 74 -16.54 -5.72 25.06
C GLN A 74 -17.45 -4.68 25.69
N VAL A 75 -18.72 -4.79 25.38
CA VAL A 75 -19.82 -4.04 26.00
C VAL A 75 -20.62 -4.99 26.87
N VAL A 76 -20.90 -4.59 28.07
CA VAL A 76 -21.75 -5.32 29.04
C VAL A 76 -22.97 -4.49 29.34
N ALA A 77 -24.16 -5.03 29.15
CA ALA A 77 -25.43 -4.37 29.35
C ALA A 77 -26.44 -5.28 30.08
N ASP A 78 -27.54 -4.70 30.54
CA ASP A 78 -28.70 -5.44 30.99
C ASP A 78 -29.36 -6.17 29.79
N SER A 79 -29.91 -7.36 30.03
CA SER A 79 -30.58 -8.14 28.97
C SER A 79 -31.80 -7.43 28.36
N ASN A 80 -32.39 -6.45 29.07
CA ASN A 80 -33.47 -5.60 28.55
C ASN A 80 -33.01 -4.71 27.37
N CYS A 81 -31.70 -4.52 27.19
CA CYS A 81 -31.14 -3.81 26.05
C CYS A 81 -31.07 -4.71 24.78
N ASP A 82 -31.40 -5.99 24.88
CA ASP A 82 -31.43 -6.90 23.73
C ASP A 82 -32.60 -6.58 22.82
N SER A 83 -32.35 -6.55 21.52
CA SER A 83 -33.38 -6.35 20.52
C SER A 83 -33.10 -7.19 19.26
N ARG A 84 -34.14 -7.45 18.46
CA ARG A 84 -34.00 -8.18 17.18
C ARG A 84 -33.10 -7.48 16.17
N GLU A 85 -32.96 -6.14 16.28
CA GLU A 85 -32.14 -5.32 15.42
C GLU A 85 -30.65 -5.36 15.82
N LEU A 86 -30.38 -5.80 17.06
CA LEU A 86 -29.03 -5.91 17.60
C LEU A 86 -28.41 -7.25 17.20
N ALA A 87 -27.86 -7.28 15.99
CA ALA A 87 -27.34 -8.50 15.38
C ALA A 87 -25.88 -8.32 14.93
N PHE A 88 -25.23 -9.42 14.57
CA PHE A 88 -23.90 -9.38 13.93
C PHE A 88 -23.96 -8.54 12.65
N GLY A 89 -23.10 -7.54 12.56
CA GLY A 89 -23.06 -6.60 11.43
C GLY A 89 -23.86 -5.32 11.61
N SER A 90 -24.77 -5.21 12.60
CA SER A 90 -25.47 -3.98 12.91
C SER A 90 -24.50 -2.88 13.37
N SER A 91 -24.79 -1.62 13.07
CA SER A 91 -24.06 -0.48 13.63
C SER A 91 -24.74 0.04 14.88
N VAL A 92 -23.95 0.39 15.87
CA VAL A 92 -24.44 0.83 17.18
C VAL A 92 -23.71 2.06 17.70
N GLU A 93 -24.42 2.84 18.50
CA GLU A 93 -23.87 3.81 19.42
C GLU A 93 -24.09 3.30 20.85
N VAL A 94 -23.02 3.25 21.63
CA VAL A 94 -23.06 2.80 23.01
C VAL A 94 -22.56 3.92 23.92
N GLN A 95 -23.33 4.24 24.93
CA GLN A 95 -22.96 5.18 26.00
C GLN A 95 -22.92 4.44 27.31
N GLY A 96 -21.88 4.68 28.11
CA GLY A 96 -21.71 4.01 29.39
C GLY A 96 -20.40 4.37 30.05
N GLN A 97 -20.00 3.56 31.01
CA GLN A 97 -18.78 3.76 31.81
C GLN A 97 -17.72 2.76 31.42
N LEU A 98 -16.51 3.23 31.13
CA LEU A 98 -15.33 2.39 31.01
C LEU A 98 -14.95 1.85 32.39
N VAL A 99 -14.91 0.54 32.53
CA VAL A 99 -14.56 -0.12 33.79
C VAL A 99 -13.48 -1.17 33.54
N LYS A 100 -12.74 -1.51 34.57
CA LYS A 100 -11.78 -2.61 34.50
C LYS A 100 -12.55 -3.91 34.28
N SER A 101 -12.14 -4.68 33.27
CA SER A 101 -12.78 -5.97 32.99
C SER A 101 -12.50 -7.00 34.09
N LEU A 102 -13.50 -7.81 34.39
CA LEU A 102 -13.34 -8.98 35.27
C LEU A 102 -12.68 -10.16 34.53
N SER A 103 -12.64 -10.10 33.21
CA SER A 103 -12.02 -11.13 32.38
C SER A 103 -10.52 -10.91 32.23
N LYS A 104 -9.71 -11.99 32.36
CA LYS A 104 -8.27 -11.94 32.10
C LYS A 104 -7.91 -11.72 30.61
N LYS A 105 -8.91 -11.77 29.71
CA LYS A 105 -8.70 -11.69 28.25
C LYS A 105 -8.66 -10.25 27.74
N GLN A 106 -9.11 -9.29 28.53
CA GLN A 106 -9.10 -7.87 28.17
C GLN A 106 -8.98 -7.01 29.44
N ASN A 107 -8.40 -5.81 29.29
CA ASN A 107 -8.14 -4.93 30.44
C ASN A 107 -9.36 -4.10 30.83
N VAL A 108 -10.17 -3.70 29.85
CA VAL A 108 -11.30 -2.81 30.01
C VAL A 108 -12.56 -3.36 29.32
N GLU A 109 -13.70 -2.95 29.82
CA GLU A 109 -15.01 -3.18 29.20
C GLU A 109 -15.89 -1.94 29.36
N LEU A 110 -16.86 -1.76 28.47
CA LEU A 110 -17.83 -0.69 28.52
C LEU A 110 -19.12 -1.20 29.19
N LYS A 111 -19.37 -0.74 30.41
CA LYS A 111 -20.66 -0.99 31.09
C LYS A 111 -21.69 -0.03 30.48
N ALA A 112 -22.54 -0.53 29.61
CA ALA A 112 -23.49 0.28 28.87
C ALA A 112 -24.63 0.76 29.74
N GLU A 113 -24.97 2.03 29.61
CA GLU A 113 -26.17 2.64 30.16
C GLU A 113 -27.24 2.82 29.06
N LYS A 114 -26.80 2.99 27.81
CA LYS A 114 -27.66 3.12 26.64
C LYS A 114 -26.99 2.44 25.44
N ILE A 115 -27.76 1.63 24.69
CA ILE A 115 -27.37 1.10 23.39
C ILE A 115 -28.42 1.58 22.39
N GLU A 116 -27.96 2.15 21.30
CA GLU A 116 -28.81 2.61 20.20
C GLU A 116 -28.36 1.91 18.91
N VAL A 117 -29.27 1.20 18.25
CA VAL A 117 -28.99 0.61 16.93
C VAL A 117 -29.18 1.72 15.90
N VAL A 118 -28.07 2.12 15.28
CA VAL A 118 -28.05 3.16 14.22
C VAL A 118 -28.47 2.59 12.89
N GLY A 119 -28.06 1.35 12.61
CA GLY A 119 -28.41 0.62 11.40
C GLY A 119 -28.49 -0.88 11.68
N SER A 120 -29.63 -1.46 11.37
CA SER A 120 -29.86 -2.91 11.52
C SER A 120 -29.13 -3.71 10.44
N CYS A 121 -28.89 -4.99 10.70
CA CYS A 121 -28.32 -5.92 9.74
C CYS A 121 -29.09 -7.26 9.85
N ASP A 122 -29.63 -7.75 8.73
CA ASP A 122 -30.20 -9.10 8.71
C ASP A 122 -29.07 -10.14 8.58
N PRO A 123 -28.84 -10.99 9.61
CA PRO A 123 -27.79 -12.01 9.56
C PRO A 123 -28.02 -13.10 8.51
N LYS A 124 -29.24 -13.22 7.98
CA LYS A 124 -29.57 -14.22 6.94
C LYS A 124 -29.04 -13.78 5.58
N ASP A 125 -29.18 -12.49 5.28
CA ASP A 125 -28.78 -11.91 4.00
C ASP A 125 -27.31 -11.46 4.01
N PHE A 126 -26.75 -11.16 5.19
CA PHE A 126 -25.37 -10.74 5.30
C PHE A 126 -24.41 -11.85 4.88
N PRO A 127 -23.49 -11.62 3.90
CA PRO A 127 -22.68 -12.69 3.31
C PRO A 127 -21.66 -13.30 4.27
N PHE A 128 -21.32 -12.59 5.35
CA PHE A 128 -20.35 -13.07 6.33
C PHE A 128 -21.08 -13.57 7.58
N LYS A 129 -20.75 -14.78 8.00
CA LYS A 129 -21.40 -15.38 9.17
C LYS A 129 -20.51 -15.29 10.40
N TYR A 130 -21.14 -15.14 11.56
CA TYR A 130 -20.44 -15.15 12.84
C TYR A 130 -19.66 -16.45 13.03
N LYS A 131 -18.38 -16.33 13.43
CA LYS A 131 -17.39 -17.42 13.60
C LYS A 131 -16.90 -18.10 12.32
N GLU A 132 -17.43 -17.80 11.15
CA GLU A 132 -16.85 -18.28 9.90
C GLU A 132 -15.62 -17.48 9.52
N ARG A 133 -14.68 -18.14 8.85
CA ARG A 133 -13.48 -17.52 8.30
C ARG A 133 -13.51 -17.70 6.78
N PRO A 134 -14.18 -16.82 6.05
CA PRO A 134 -14.22 -16.90 4.60
C PRO A 134 -12.82 -16.74 4.02
N THR A 135 -12.55 -17.44 2.91
CA THR A 135 -11.29 -17.30 2.16
C THR A 135 -11.20 -15.90 1.54
N LEU A 136 -9.98 -15.42 1.29
CA LEU A 136 -9.79 -14.14 0.60
C LEU A 136 -10.43 -14.14 -0.79
N GLU A 137 -10.44 -15.29 -1.46
CA GLU A 137 -11.10 -15.47 -2.75
C GLU A 137 -12.62 -15.25 -2.67
N TYR A 138 -13.28 -15.82 -1.66
CA TYR A 138 -14.69 -15.56 -1.42
C TYR A 138 -14.95 -14.10 -1.10
N LEU A 139 -14.11 -13.46 -0.29
CA LEU A 139 -14.24 -12.05 0.06
C LEU A 139 -14.14 -11.11 -1.15
N ARG A 140 -13.37 -11.48 -2.19
CA ARG A 140 -13.29 -10.68 -3.43
C ARG A 140 -14.61 -10.57 -4.19
N GLN A 141 -15.57 -11.45 -3.95
CA GLN A 141 -16.91 -11.36 -4.53
C GLN A 141 -17.74 -10.23 -3.92
N PHE A 142 -17.33 -9.71 -2.75
CA PHE A 142 -18.02 -8.64 -2.01
C PHE A 142 -17.10 -7.45 -1.74
N PRO A 143 -16.61 -6.75 -2.77
CA PRO A 143 -15.63 -5.67 -2.60
C PRO A 143 -16.12 -4.56 -1.67
N HIS A 144 -17.42 -4.27 -1.64
CA HIS A 144 -18.08 -3.27 -0.79
C HIS A 144 -18.25 -3.68 0.68
N LEU A 145 -18.09 -4.95 1.02
CA LEU A 145 -18.29 -5.47 2.38
C LEU A 145 -17.04 -6.11 2.97
N ARG A 146 -16.09 -6.55 2.15
CA ARG A 146 -14.95 -7.36 2.59
C ARG A 146 -14.08 -6.67 3.67
N CYS A 147 -14.04 -5.33 3.67
CA CYS A 147 -13.33 -4.55 4.70
C CYS A 147 -13.89 -4.72 6.12
N ARG A 148 -15.12 -5.25 6.25
CA ARG A 148 -15.71 -5.56 7.56
C ARG A 148 -15.16 -6.83 8.20
N THR A 149 -14.27 -7.55 7.53
CA THR A 149 -13.60 -8.73 8.09
C THR A 149 -12.30 -8.34 8.80
N ASN A 150 -11.93 -9.08 9.87
CA ASN A 150 -10.72 -8.78 10.62
C ASN A 150 -9.46 -8.88 9.75
N VAL A 151 -9.38 -9.90 8.89
CA VAL A 151 -8.21 -10.13 8.04
C VAL A 151 -7.99 -8.98 7.08
N LEU A 152 -9.02 -8.58 6.32
CA LEU A 152 -8.84 -7.46 5.40
C LEU A 152 -8.70 -6.13 6.12
N GLY A 153 -9.41 -5.93 7.25
CA GLY A 153 -9.19 -4.76 8.11
C GLY A 153 -7.74 -4.63 8.57
N SER A 154 -7.12 -5.75 8.96
CA SER A 154 -5.69 -5.79 9.33
C SER A 154 -4.77 -5.45 8.15
N ILE A 155 -5.01 -6.05 6.99
CA ILE A 155 -4.23 -5.75 5.77
C ILE A 155 -4.30 -4.25 5.43
N LEU A 156 -5.48 -3.63 5.53
CA LEU A 156 -5.66 -2.21 5.21
C LEU A 156 -5.02 -1.28 6.25
N ARG A 157 -5.03 -1.63 7.54
CA ARG A 157 -4.29 -0.87 8.57
C ARG A 157 -2.78 -0.98 8.35
N VAL A 158 -2.26 -2.19 8.04
CA VAL A 158 -0.85 -2.36 7.67
C VAL A 158 -0.51 -1.55 6.42
N ARG A 159 -1.37 -1.54 5.40
CA ARG A 159 -1.19 -0.72 4.20
C ARG A 159 -1.08 0.77 4.55
N SER A 160 -1.95 1.27 5.42
CA SER A 160 -1.92 2.67 5.88
C SER A 160 -0.62 3.01 6.61
N GLU A 161 -0.20 2.17 7.56
CA GLU A 161 1.05 2.37 8.31
C GLU A 161 2.28 2.27 7.40
N ALA A 162 2.31 1.33 6.46
CA ALA A 162 3.39 1.20 5.48
C ALA A 162 3.49 2.46 4.60
N THR A 163 2.35 3.03 4.17
CA THR A 163 2.34 4.30 3.43
C THR A 163 2.96 5.44 4.24
N ALA A 164 2.57 5.59 5.50
CA ALA A 164 3.13 6.60 6.38
C ALA A 164 4.64 6.39 6.63
N ALA A 165 5.05 5.15 6.85
CA ALA A 165 6.45 4.78 7.07
C ALA A 165 7.35 5.09 5.87
N ILE A 166 6.88 4.81 4.65
CA ILE A 166 7.58 5.13 3.41
C ILE A 166 7.77 6.64 3.26
N HIS A 167 6.70 7.42 3.48
CA HIS A 167 6.80 8.89 3.45
C HIS A 167 7.77 9.43 4.51
N SER A 168 7.75 8.86 5.73
CA SER A 168 8.69 9.26 6.79
C SER A 168 10.12 8.95 6.41
N PHE A 169 10.41 7.75 5.87
CA PHE A 169 11.75 7.39 5.42
C PHE A 169 12.32 8.40 4.43
N PHE A 170 11.58 8.73 3.38
CA PHE A 170 12.05 9.68 2.37
C PHE A 170 12.20 11.09 2.92
N LYS A 171 11.23 11.56 3.72
CA LYS A 171 11.30 12.86 4.37
C LYS A 171 12.53 12.99 5.29
N ASP A 172 12.77 11.98 6.11
CA ASP A 172 13.86 11.98 7.08
C ASP A 172 15.22 11.82 6.40
N SER A 173 15.24 11.22 5.19
CA SER A 173 16.41 11.10 4.31
C SER A 173 16.62 12.33 3.41
N GLY A 174 15.80 13.39 3.53
CA GLY A 174 15.97 14.64 2.79
C GLY A 174 15.39 14.66 1.37
N PHE A 175 14.58 13.68 0.99
CA PHE A 175 13.93 13.66 -0.32
C PHE A 175 12.76 14.63 -0.41
N VAL A 176 12.58 15.25 -1.56
CA VAL A 176 11.42 16.09 -1.89
C VAL A 176 10.34 15.24 -2.56
N HIS A 177 9.12 15.25 -2.02
CA HIS A 177 7.98 14.58 -2.63
C HIS A 177 7.46 15.36 -3.83
N ILE A 178 7.40 14.71 -4.98
CA ILE A 178 6.92 15.28 -6.25
C ILE A 178 5.60 14.60 -6.64
N HIS A 179 4.60 15.39 -6.95
CA HIS A 179 3.37 14.90 -7.57
C HIS A 179 3.59 14.80 -9.08
N THR A 180 3.91 13.61 -9.55
CA THR A 180 4.03 13.34 -10.99
C THR A 180 2.65 13.24 -11.65
N PRO A 181 2.50 13.63 -12.93
CA PRO A 181 1.20 13.57 -13.59
C PRO A 181 0.73 12.14 -13.82
N ILE A 182 -0.57 11.93 -13.61
CA ILE A 182 -1.25 10.65 -13.90
C ILE A 182 -1.55 10.53 -15.40
N ILE A 183 -1.89 11.65 -16.06
CA ILE A 183 -2.11 11.70 -17.51
C ILE A 183 -0.83 12.23 -18.14
N THR A 184 -0.30 11.51 -19.09
CA THR A 184 0.97 11.85 -19.76
C THR A 184 0.95 11.45 -21.24
N SER A 185 1.71 12.16 -22.05
CA SER A 185 1.97 11.77 -23.44
C SER A 185 3.19 10.82 -23.58
N ASN A 186 3.91 10.54 -22.48
CA ASN A 186 5.13 9.74 -22.50
C ASN A 186 4.86 8.27 -22.21
N ASP A 187 5.47 7.39 -22.98
CA ASP A 187 5.60 5.96 -22.68
C ASP A 187 7.05 5.69 -22.27
N CYS A 188 7.34 5.71 -20.99
CA CYS A 188 8.70 5.56 -20.49
C CYS A 188 9.25 4.13 -20.60
N GLU A 189 8.39 3.13 -20.69
CA GLU A 189 8.79 1.72 -20.80
C GLU A 189 8.81 1.22 -22.25
N GLY A 190 8.13 1.93 -23.18
CA GLY A 190 8.05 1.54 -24.59
C GLY A 190 7.30 0.21 -24.82
N ALA A 191 6.55 -0.28 -23.83
CA ALA A 191 5.94 -1.59 -23.82
C ALA A 191 4.60 -1.65 -24.57
N GLY A 192 4.01 -0.52 -24.95
CA GLY A 192 2.74 -0.45 -25.68
C GLY A 192 1.49 -0.88 -24.90
N GLU A 193 1.61 -1.17 -23.61
CA GLU A 193 0.50 -1.62 -22.76
C GLU A 193 -0.12 -0.46 -21.98
N LEU A 194 -0.54 0.58 -22.70
CA LEU A 194 -1.05 1.83 -22.18
C LEU A 194 -2.58 1.89 -22.20
N PHE A 195 -3.17 2.48 -21.15
CA PHE A 195 -4.56 2.93 -21.20
C PHE A 195 -4.62 4.32 -21.82
N GLN A 196 -5.26 4.45 -22.98
CA GLN A 196 -5.46 5.74 -23.63
C GLN A 196 -6.57 6.55 -22.93
N VAL A 197 -6.36 7.85 -22.78
CA VAL A 197 -7.32 8.78 -22.18
C VAL A 197 -7.93 9.65 -23.26
N GLU A 198 -9.22 9.46 -23.49
CA GLU A 198 -9.99 10.26 -24.46
C GLU A 198 -11.29 10.79 -23.80
N PRO A 199 -11.69 12.04 -24.08
CA PRO A 199 -12.98 12.52 -23.65
C PRO A 199 -14.08 11.76 -24.42
N PRO A 200 -15.28 11.58 -23.85
CA PRO A 200 -16.37 10.90 -24.53
C PRO A 200 -16.77 11.68 -25.79
N SER A 201 -16.74 11.03 -26.95
CA SER A 201 -17.15 11.60 -28.23
C SER A 201 -18.65 11.85 -28.24
N LYS A 202 -19.06 13.12 -28.19
CA LYS A 202 -20.47 13.53 -28.35
C LYS A 202 -20.81 13.66 -29.85
N GLY A 203 -20.74 12.58 -30.63
CA GLY A 203 -21.21 12.54 -32.02
C GLY A 203 -20.48 13.44 -33.02
N LYS A 204 -19.30 13.97 -32.68
CA LYS A 204 -18.39 14.62 -33.60
C LYS A 204 -17.27 13.66 -34.02
N VAL A 205 -16.87 13.76 -35.25
CA VAL A 205 -15.71 13.04 -35.81
C VAL A 205 -14.52 13.31 -34.90
N PRO A 206 -13.78 12.30 -34.42
CA PRO A 206 -12.62 12.52 -33.57
C PRO A 206 -11.44 13.02 -34.44
N GLU A 207 -11.41 14.31 -34.76
CA GLU A 207 -10.33 14.90 -35.53
C GLU A 207 -9.25 15.56 -34.66
N GLU A 208 -9.49 15.78 -33.37
CA GLU A 208 -8.54 16.45 -32.47
C GLU A 208 -8.50 15.75 -31.12
N ASN A 209 -7.31 15.34 -30.70
CA ASN A 209 -7.05 14.91 -29.32
C ASN A 209 -7.32 16.07 -28.37
N PHE A 210 -7.88 15.79 -27.18
CA PHE A 210 -8.15 16.84 -26.18
C PHE A 210 -6.91 17.67 -25.82
N PHE A 211 -5.73 17.05 -25.83
CA PHE A 211 -4.45 17.67 -25.53
C PHE A 211 -3.61 18.00 -26.77
N ASP A 212 -4.17 17.94 -27.97
CA ASP A 212 -3.46 18.04 -29.26
C ASP A 212 -2.40 16.94 -29.49
N VAL A 213 -2.23 16.05 -28.52
CA VAL A 213 -1.36 14.86 -28.57
C VAL A 213 -2.07 13.67 -27.94
N PRO A 214 -1.72 12.44 -28.28
CA PRO A 214 -2.21 11.26 -27.57
C PRO A 214 -1.84 11.33 -26.09
N ALA A 215 -2.81 11.02 -25.21
CA ALA A 215 -2.62 11.01 -23.77
C ALA A 215 -2.96 9.64 -23.19
N PHE A 216 -2.21 9.24 -22.19
CA PHE A 216 -2.30 7.92 -21.58
C PHE A 216 -2.28 8.04 -20.05
N LEU A 217 -2.77 7.01 -19.36
CA LEU A 217 -2.51 6.83 -17.94
C LEU A 217 -1.05 6.39 -17.75
N THR A 218 -0.37 6.98 -16.78
CA THR A 218 1.07 6.78 -16.58
C THR A 218 1.42 5.34 -16.20
N VAL A 219 2.50 4.80 -16.76
CA VAL A 219 3.11 3.52 -16.37
C VAL A 219 4.22 3.71 -15.34
N SER A 220 4.73 4.94 -15.15
CA SER A 220 5.80 5.30 -14.21
C SER A 220 5.95 6.82 -14.12
N GLY A 221 6.34 7.31 -12.94
CA GLY A 221 6.72 8.70 -12.72
C GLY A 221 8.19 9.02 -13.01
N GLN A 222 9.00 8.03 -13.40
CA GLN A 222 10.45 8.14 -13.54
C GLN A 222 10.91 9.35 -14.35
N LEU A 223 10.43 9.51 -15.60
CA LEU A 223 10.90 10.56 -16.47
C LEU A 223 10.62 11.97 -15.91
N HIS A 224 9.52 12.13 -15.18
CA HIS A 224 9.19 13.37 -14.49
C HIS A 224 10.07 13.59 -13.26
N LEU A 225 10.44 12.51 -12.55
CA LEU A 225 11.39 12.59 -11.44
C LEU A 225 12.81 12.97 -11.93
N GLU A 226 13.24 12.45 -13.08
CA GLU A 226 14.52 12.83 -13.67
C GLU A 226 14.58 14.34 -13.99
N VAL A 227 13.47 14.94 -14.46
CA VAL A 227 13.39 16.40 -14.64
C VAL A 227 13.59 17.12 -13.30
N MET A 228 12.93 16.65 -12.25
CA MET A 228 12.96 17.30 -10.94
C MET A 228 14.28 17.07 -10.20
N SER A 229 14.92 15.91 -10.39
CA SER A 229 16.23 15.63 -9.78
C SER A 229 17.35 16.54 -10.27
N GLY A 230 17.18 17.14 -11.46
CA GLY A 230 18.07 18.19 -11.97
C GLY A 230 18.04 19.51 -11.19
N ALA A 231 17.11 19.63 -10.21
CA ALA A 231 17.01 20.82 -9.37
C ALA A 231 17.00 20.50 -7.86
N PHE A 232 16.50 19.35 -7.46
CA PHE A 232 16.28 18.98 -6.06
C PHE A 232 17.21 17.86 -5.54
N THR A 233 18.11 17.38 -6.33
CA THR A 233 19.09 16.31 -6.01
C THR A 233 18.46 14.97 -5.65
N GLN A 234 17.49 14.94 -4.73
CA GLN A 234 16.82 13.73 -4.24
C GLN A 234 15.31 13.95 -4.25
N VAL A 235 14.61 13.21 -5.08
CA VAL A 235 13.16 13.32 -5.24
C VAL A 235 12.49 11.96 -5.20
N PHE A 236 11.23 11.92 -4.79
CA PHE A 236 10.43 10.71 -4.85
C PHE A 236 8.97 11.02 -5.19
N THR A 237 8.27 10.03 -5.71
CA THR A 237 6.82 10.02 -5.85
C THR A 237 6.24 8.75 -5.25
N PHE A 238 5.00 8.81 -4.83
CA PHE A 238 4.24 7.65 -4.38
C PHE A 238 2.81 7.79 -4.91
N GLY A 239 2.56 7.22 -6.06
CA GLY A 239 1.34 7.44 -6.81
C GLY A 239 0.78 6.22 -7.51
N PRO A 240 -0.42 6.34 -8.09
CA PRO A 240 -1.02 5.29 -8.89
C PRO A 240 -0.28 5.13 -10.22
N THR A 241 -0.18 3.89 -10.65
CA THR A 241 0.45 3.45 -11.90
C THR A 241 -0.48 2.48 -12.61
N PHE A 242 -0.50 2.50 -13.94
CA PHE A 242 -1.47 1.78 -14.75
C PHE A 242 -0.76 0.98 -15.83
N ARG A 243 -1.13 -0.31 -15.98
CA ARG A 243 -0.63 -1.20 -17.05
C ARG A 243 -1.76 -2.00 -17.64
N ALA A 244 -1.94 -1.93 -18.97
CA ALA A 244 -2.99 -2.63 -19.67
C ALA A 244 -2.62 -4.10 -20.00
N GLU A 245 -1.78 -4.71 -19.18
CA GLU A 245 -1.32 -6.09 -19.34
C GLU A 245 -2.48 -7.08 -19.32
N ASN A 246 -2.60 -7.90 -20.37
CA ASN A 246 -3.61 -8.96 -20.42
C ASN A 246 -3.17 -10.20 -19.62
N SER A 247 -3.05 -10.04 -18.31
CA SER A 247 -2.60 -11.09 -17.39
C SER A 247 -3.60 -11.33 -16.26
N GLN A 248 -3.97 -12.60 -16.06
CA GLN A 248 -4.83 -13.02 -14.94
C GLN A 248 -4.04 -13.60 -13.76
N SER A 249 -2.75 -13.37 -13.70
CA SER A 249 -1.88 -13.92 -12.66
C SER A 249 -2.22 -13.40 -11.25
N ARG A 250 -1.56 -13.99 -10.24
CA ARG A 250 -1.62 -13.52 -8.84
C ARG A 250 -0.69 -12.34 -8.55
N ARG A 251 0.06 -11.86 -9.56
CA ARG A 251 1.14 -10.86 -9.43
C ARG A 251 0.86 -9.56 -10.20
N HIS A 252 -0.23 -9.49 -10.99
CA HIS A 252 -0.52 -8.36 -11.85
C HIS A 252 -1.84 -7.68 -11.48
N LEU A 253 -1.80 -6.36 -11.53
CA LEU A 253 -2.93 -5.45 -11.41
C LEU A 253 -2.85 -4.44 -12.56
N ALA A 254 -4.01 -4.00 -13.07
CA ALA A 254 -4.07 -2.95 -14.06
C ALA A 254 -3.90 -1.54 -13.46
N GLU A 255 -4.19 -1.39 -12.17
CA GLU A 255 -3.95 -0.19 -11.37
C GLU A 255 -3.32 -0.61 -10.05
N PHE A 256 -2.18 -0.04 -9.71
CA PHE A 256 -1.43 -0.30 -8.49
C PHE A 256 -0.67 0.95 -8.05
N TYR A 257 -0.01 0.92 -6.90
CA TYR A 257 0.78 2.03 -6.42
C TYR A 257 2.26 1.76 -6.55
N MET A 258 3.00 2.75 -7.03
CA MET A 258 4.44 2.69 -7.17
C MET A 258 5.11 3.75 -6.32
N VAL A 259 6.17 3.35 -5.64
CA VAL A 259 7.09 4.23 -4.93
C VAL A 259 8.32 4.36 -5.81
N GLU A 260 8.62 5.54 -6.29
CA GLU A 260 9.74 5.80 -7.21
C GLU A 260 10.61 6.91 -6.65
N ALA A 261 11.91 6.77 -6.79
CA ALA A 261 12.87 7.77 -6.35
C ALA A 261 13.95 7.99 -7.41
N GLU A 262 14.44 9.23 -7.49
CA GLU A 262 15.53 9.62 -8.37
C GLU A 262 16.55 10.46 -7.59
N ILE A 263 17.84 10.16 -7.77
CA ILE A 263 18.94 10.73 -7.00
C ILE A 263 20.03 11.19 -7.94
N SER A 264 20.39 12.46 -7.85
CA SER A 264 21.49 13.07 -8.59
C SER A 264 22.80 13.01 -7.80
N PHE A 265 23.94 13.04 -8.50
CA PHE A 265 25.30 12.97 -7.98
C PHE A 265 25.62 11.61 -7.33
N ILE A 266 25.04 10.54 -7.83
CA ILE A 266 25.43 9.17 -7.45
C ILE A 266 26.36 8.59 -8.53
N GLU A 267 27.36 7.84 -8.07
CA GLU A 267 28.41 7.32 -8.96
C GLU A 267 28.30 5.82 -9.20
N SER A 268 27.57 5.11 -8.33
CA SER A 268 27.54 3.65 -8.35
C SER A 268 26.14 3.08 -8.08
N LEU A 269 25.87 1.87 -8.57
CA LEU A 269 24.69 1.09 -8.17
C LEU A 269 24.66 0.81 -6.66
N GLN A 270 25.83 0.79 -5.98
CA GLN A 270 25.90 0.55 -4.54
C GLN A 270 25.15 1.62 -3.76
N ASP A 271 25.28 2.90 -4.17
CA ASP A 271 24.59 4.02 -3.50
C ASP A 271 23.08 3.84 -3.63
N LEU A 272 22.60 3.44 -4.80
CA LEU A 272 21.21 3.19 -5.07
C LEU A 272 20.66 2.00 -4.25
N MET A 273 21.40 0.88 -4.23
CA MET A 273 21.05 -0.32 -3.48
C MET A 273 20.97 -0.07 -1.97
N GLN A 274 21.82 0.80 -1.42
CA GLN A 274 21.74 1.19 0.00
C GLN A 274 20.43 1.91 0.34
N VAL A 275 19.95 2.79 -0.54
CA VAL A 275 18.66 3.45 -0.35
C VAL A 275 17.50 2.45 -0.45
N MET A 276 17.55 1.53 -1.42
CA MET A 276 16.52 0.48 -1.60
C MET A 276 16.44 -0.44 -0.37
N GLU A 277 17.58 -0.93 0.13
CA GLU A 277 17.66 -1.77 1.33
C GLU A 277 17.19 -0.99 2.57
N GLY A 278 17.64 0.25 2.73
CA GLY A 278 17.23 1.14 3.82
C GLY A 278 15.72 1.38 3.84
N LEU A 279 15.12 1.66 2.70
CA LEU A 279 13.67 1.83 2.55
C LEU A 279 12.91 0.57 2.95
N PHE A 280 13.32 -0.59 2.41
CA PHE A 280 12.67 -1.87 2.72
C PHE A 280 12.68 -2.15 4.22
N LYS A 281 13.86 -2.07 4.85
CA LYS A 281 14.06 -2.40 6.27
C LYS A 281 13.37 -1.39 7.19
N SER A 282 13.50 -0.10 6.92
CA SER A 282 12.90 0.96 7.74
C SER A 282 11.37 0.89 7.74
N ALA A 283 10.77 0.77 6.56
CA ALA A 283 9.31 0.67 6.46
C ALA A 283 8.77 -0.62 7.11
N ALA A 284 9.47 -1.75 6.96
CA ALA A 284 9.08 -3.00 7.61
C ALA A 284 9.18 -2.91 9.14
N ALA A 285 10.25 -2.34 9.68
CA ALA A 285 10.43 -2.12 11.11
C ALA A 285 9.33 -1.22 11.70
N ALA A 286 8.98 -0.14 10.99
CA ALA A 286 7.90 0.77 11.40
C ALA A 286 6.54 0.04 11.43
N VAL A 287 6.20 -0.75 10.41
CA VAL A 287 4.98 -1.55 10.38
C VAL A 287 4.92 -2.55 11.53
N LEU A 288 6.02 -3.28 11.78
CA LEU A 288 6.09 -4.25 12.88
C LEU A 288 5.94 -3.59 14.26
N SER A 289 6.40 -2.35 14.41
CA SER A 289 6.25 -1.58 15.64
C SER A 289 4.86 -0.99 15.82
N SER A 290 4.26 -0.44 14.76
CA SER A 290 2.99 0.33 14.84
C SER A 290 1.75 -0.56 14.84
N CYS A 291 1.78 -1.71 14.16
CA CYS A 291 0.63 -2.61 14.06
C CYS A 291 1.01 -4.10 14.21
N PRO A 292 1.67 -4.48 15.33
CA PRO A 292 2.18 -5.83 15.54
C PRO A 292 1.07 -6.90 15.55
N GLU A 293 -0.10 -6.57 16.09
CA GLU A 293 -1.23 -7.49 16.17
C GLU A 293 -1.84 -7.80 14.80
N ASP A 294 -1.93 -6.79 13.95
CA ASP A 294 -2.45 -6.93 12.58
C ASP A 294 -1.52 -7.80 11.74
N VAL A 295 -0.21 -7.56 11.82
CA VAL A 295 0.81 -8.39 11.16
C VAL A 295 0.78 -9.81 11.69
N ALA A 296 0.71 -9.99 13.02
CA ALA A 296 0.65 -11.31 13.65
C ALA A 296 -0.62 -12.09 13.25
N LEU A 297 -1.75 -11.41 13.07
CA LEU A 297 -2.96 -12.06 12.55
C LEU A 297 -2.72 -12.59 11.13
N CYS A 298 -2.19 -11.76 10.23
CA CYS A 298 -1.90 -12.15 8.85
C CYS A 298 -0.93 -13.34 8.81
N HIS A 299 0.18 -13.28 9.53
CA HIS A 299 1.17 -14.37 9.58
C HIS A 299 0.58 -15.67 10.12
N ARG A 300 -0.26 -15.60 11.15
CA ARG A 300 -0.88 -16.81 11.74
C ARG A 300 -1.93 -17.44 10.85
N VAL A 301 -2.74 -16.61 10.15
CA VAL A 301 -3.93 -17.09 9.44
C VAL A 301 -3.66 -17.35 7.97
N LEU A 302 -2.85 -16.50 7.32
CA LEU A 302 -2.62 -16.53 5.88
C LEU A 302 -1.27 -17.16 5.50
N ALA A 303 -0.22 -16.93 6.30
CA ALA A 303 1.14 -17.31 5.96
C ALA A 303 1.92 -17.83 7.16
N PRO A 304 1.63 -19.06 7.65
CA PRO A 304 2.40 -19.68 8.74
C PRO A 304 3.90 -19.70 8.41
N GLY A 305 4.76 -19.27 9.36
CA GLY A 305 6.21 -19.16 9.20
C GLY A 305 6.70 -17.84 8.54
N GLN A 306 5.79 -16.94 8.15
CA GLN A 306 6.19 -15.66 7.55
C GLN A 306 6.92 -14.74 8.54
N LYS A 307 6.58 -14.82 9.82
CA LYS A 307 7.29 -14.06 10.85
C LYS A 307 8.79 -14.34 10.84
N ASP A 308 9.17 -15.62 10.88
CA ASP A 308 10.58 -16.03 10.92
C ASP A 308 11.30 -15.64 9.61
N ARG A 309 10.62 -15.77 8.47
CA ARG A 309 11.16 -15.32 7.17
C ARG A 309 11.42 -13.83 7.14
N LEU A 310 10.46 -13.01 7.61
CA LEU A 310 10.61 -11.55 7.64
C LEU A 310 11.74 -11.14 8.61
N GLU A 311 11.79 -11.74 9.79
CA GLU A 311 12.89 -11.50 10.73
C GLU A 311 14.25 -11.88 10.16
N HIS A 312 14.31 -12.98 9.40
CA HIS A 312 15.53 -13.40 8.71
C HIS A 312 15.98 -12.38 7.66
N MET A 313 15.05 -11.87 6.84
CA MET A 313 15.34 -10.81 5.86
C MET A 313 15.86 -9.52 6.52
N LEU A 314 15.24 -9.10 7.64
CA LEU A 314 15.59 -7.85 8.30
C LEU A 314 16.94 -7.90 9.04
N LYS A 315 17.35 -9.07 9.51
CA LYS A 315 18.62 -9.28 10.24
C LYS A 315 19.84 -9.35 9.33
N ASN A 316 19.68 -9.79 8.09
CA ASN A 316 20.78 -10.00 7.17
C ASN A 316 20.99 -8.80 6.24
N ASN A 317 22.20 -8.57 5.78
CA ASN A 317 22.48 -7.70 4.66
C ASN A 317 22.02 -8.38 3.38
N PHE A 318 21.49 -7.61 2.44
CA PHE A 318 21.06 -8.14 1.16
C PHE A 318 22.27 -8.54 0.33
N LEU A 319 22.12 -9.63 -0.41
CA LEU A 319 23.21 -10.15 -1.24
C LEU A 319 23.23 -9.46 -2.59
N ILE A 320 24.37 -9.48 -3.26
CA ILE A 320 24.55 -8.91 -4.60
C ILE A 320 25.15 -9.99 -5.50
N ILE A 321 24.53 -10.25 -6.63
CA ILE A 321 25.05 -11.09 -7.71
C ILE A 321 24.87 -10.36 -9.05
N SER A 322 25.78 -10.61 -10.00
CA SER A 322 25.57 -10.15 -11.35
C SER A 322 24.52 -11.00 -12.10
N TYR A 323 23.94 -10.47 -13.16
CA TYR A 323 23.06 -11.24 -14.04
C TYR A 323 23.77 -12.46 -14.63
N THR A 324 25.05 -12.33 -14.95
CA THR A 324 25.87 -13.45 -15.46
C THR A 324 25.99 -14.57 -14.41
N GLU A 325 26.34 -14.24 -13.16
CA GLU A 325 26.36 -15.20 -12.05
C GLU A 325 24.98 -15.82 -11.80
N ALA A 326 23.92 -15.02 -11.90
CA ALA A 326 22.54 -15.52 -11.77
C ALA A 326 22.21 -16.59 -12.83
N VAL A 327 22.58 -16.36 -14.09
CA VAL A 327 22.39 -17.33 -15.16
C VAL A 327 23.23 -18.59 -14.93
N GLU A 328 24.50 -18.47 -14.50
CA GLU A 328 25.35 -19.61 -14.17
C GLU A 328 24.76 -20.46 -13.03
N ILE A 329 24.24 -19.83 -11.97
CA ILE A 329 23.56 -20.51 -10.86
C ILE A 329 22.33 -21.28 -11.37
N LEU A 330 21.54 -20.67 -12.25
CA LEU A 330 20.36 -21.30 -12.83
C LEU A 330 20.70 -22.48 -13.74
N GLN A 331 21.74 -22.35 -14.56
CA GLN A 331 22.21 -23.44 -15.45
C GLN A 331 22.77 -24.64 -14.69
N GLN A 332 23.34 -24.41 -13.50
CA GLN A 332 23.88 -25.46 -12.62
C GLN A 332 22.78 -26.05 -11.71
N ALA A 333 21.56 -25.54 -11.77
CA ALA A 333 20.46 -26.01 -10.93
C ALA A 333 20.10 -27.47 -11.24
N SER A 334 19.83 -28.26 -10.23
CA SER A 334 19.35 -29.65 -10.38
C SER A 334 17.88 -29.76 -10.77
N GLN A 335 17.11 -28.65 -10.72
CA GLN A 335 15.70 -28.63 -11.13
C GLN A 335 15.54 -28.24 -12.60
N ASN A 336 14.52 -28.79 -13.25
CA ASN A 336 14.13 -28.37 -14.60
C ASN A 336 13.26 -27.12 -14.52
N PHE A 337 13.60 -26.09 -15.27
CA PHE A 337 12.79 -24.91 -15.46
C PHE A 337 11.89 -25.04 -16.68
N THR A 338 10.74 -24.38 -16.67
CA THR A 338 9.85 -24.28 -17.83
C THR A 338 10.50 -23.48 -18.96
N PHE A 339 11.21 -22.41 -18.56
CA PHE A 339 11.99 -21.56 -19.47
C PHE A 339 13.48 -21.84 -19.25
N THR A 340 14.17 -22.18 -20.32
CA THR A 340 15.62 -22.49 -20.26
C THR A 340 16.40 -21.23 -19.87
N PRO A 341 17.24 -21.26 -18.82
CA PRO A 341 18.06 -20.10 -18.47
C PRO A 341 19.22 -19.95 -19.42
N GLU A 342 19.18 -18.91 -20.25
CA GLU A 342 20.23 -18.57 -21.22
C GLU A 342 20.69 -17.13 -21.01
N TRP A 343 21.97 -16.85 -21.26
CA TRP A 343 22.45 -15.48 -21.17
C TRP A 343 21.82 -14.61 -22.26
N GLY A 344 21.26 -13.48 -21.89
CA GLY A 344 20.50 -12.61 -22.79
C GLY A 344 19.00 -12.88 -22.83
N ALA A 345 18.49 -13.83 -22.03
CA ALA A 345 17.06 -14.10 -21.85
C ALA A 345 16.52 -13.48 -20.55
N ASP A 346 15.23 -13.14 -20.50
CA ASP A 346 14.60 -12.63 -19.29
C ASP A 346 14.63 -13.63 -18.14
N LEU A 347 14.78 -13.11 -16.90
CA LEU A 347 14.61 -13.89 -15.70
C LEU A 347 13.12 -14.03 -15.37
N HIS A 348 12.56 -15.20 -15.66
CA HIS A 348 11.18 -15.52 -15.33
C HIS A 348 10.98 -15.73 -13.83
N THR A 349 9.74 -15.63 -13.36
CA THR A 349 9.38 -15.80 -11.93
C THR A 349 9.94 -17.06 -11.27
N GLU A 350 10.04 -18.17 -12.01
CA GLU A 350 10.63 -19.42 -11.49
C GLU A 350 12.14 -19.27 -11.24
N HIS A 351 12.83 -18.52 -12.09
CA HIS A 351 14.25 -18.19 -11.95
C HIS A 351 14.48 -17.28 -10.73
N GLU A 352 13.72 -16.19 -10.60
CA GLU A 352 13.79 -15.28 -9.48
C GLU A 352 13.61 -16.01 -8.14
N LYS A 353 12.59 -16.86 -8.03
CA LYS A 353 12.32 -17.63 -6.81
C LYS A 353 13.43 -18.64 -6.50
N TYR A 354 14.01 -19.24 -7.52
CA TYR A 354 15.13 -20.16 -7.35
C TYR A 354 16.37 -19.43 -6.84
N LEU A 355 16.72 -18.28 -7.44
CA LEU A 355 17.87 -17.46 -7.02
C LEU A 355 17.74 -17.03 -5.56
N VAL A 356 16.58 -16.51 -5.15
CA VAL A 356 16.34 -16.15 -3.75
C VAL A 356 16.49 -17.34 -2.81
N LYS A 357 16.00 -18.52 -3.20
CA LYS A 357 16.14 -19.76 -2.42
C LYS A 357 17.61 -20.21 -2.36
N HIS A 358 18.33 -20.15 -3.47
CA HIS A 358 19.76 -20.47 -3.55
C HIS A 358 20.56 -19.56 -2.63
N CYS A 359 20.23 -18.29 -2.57
CA CYS A 359 20.82 -17.27 -1.69
C CYS A 359 20.32 -17.36 -0.22
N GLY A 360 19.80 -18.49 0.22
CA GLY A 360 19.41 -18.72 1.62
C GLY A 360 18.12 -18.02 2.06
N ASN A 361 17.23 -17.68 1.13
CA ASN A 361 16.01 -16.89 1.37
C ASN A 361 16.29 -15.48 1.95
N ILE A 362 17.43 -14.91 1.61
CA ILE A 362 17.79 -13.52 1.86
C ILE A 362 17.47 -12.74 0.57
N PRO A 363 16.98 -11.48 0.65
CA PRO A 363 16.83 -10.65 -0.53
C PRO A 363 18.14 -10.50 -1.29
N VAL A 364 18.08 -10.56 -2.62
CA VAL A 364 19.25 -10.52 -3.48
C VAL A 364 19.10 -9.48 -4.58
N PHE A 365 20.05 -8.59 -4.69
CA PHE A 365 20.20 -7.68 -5.82
C PHE A 365 20.83 -8.43 -7.00
N VAL A 366 20.19 -8.39 -8.15
CA VAL A 366 20.77 -8.83 -9.42
C VAL A 366 21.15 -7.58 -10.21
N VAL A 367 22.43 -7.48 -10.60
CA VAL A 367 22.97 -6.29 -11.24
C VAL A 367 23.55 -6.57 -12.62
N ASN A 368 23.74 -5.54 -13.42
CA ASN A 368 24.45 -5.59 -14.70
C ASN A 368 23.76 -6.51 -15.72
N TYR A 369 22.52 -6.16 -16.06
CA TYR A 369 21.72 -6.87 -17.06
C TYR A 369 22.21 -6.61 -18.50
N PRO A 370 21.97 -7.55 -19.44
CA PRO A 370 22.22 -7.32 -20.86
C PRO A 370 21.50 -6.08 -21.38
N LEU A 371 22.16 -5.25 -22.19
CA LEU A 371 21.58 -4.05 -22.79
C LEU A 371 20.27 -4.34 -23.55
N ALA A 372 20.22 -5.46 -24.26
CA ALA A 372 19.07 -5.82 -25.09
C ALA A 372 17.77 -6.06 -24.31
N LEU A 373 17.86 -6.33 -22.99
CA LEU A 373 16.72 -6.60 -22.12
C LEU A 373 16.19 -5.37 -21.39
N LYS A 374 16.91 -4.25 -21.46
CA LYS A 374 16.61 -3.09 -20.62
C LYS A 374 16.33 -1.83 -21.47
N PRO A 375 15.53 -0.87 -20.97
CA PRO A 375 15.18 0.35 -21.69
C PRO A 375 16.35 1.24 -22.07
N PHE A 376 16.11 2.13 -23.03
CA PHE A 376 17.10 3.00 -23.66
C PHE A 376 17.82 3.97 -22.70
N TYR A 377 17.21 4.29 -21.58
CA TYR A 377 17.73 5.30 -20.64
C TYR A 377 18.78 4.76 -19.65
N MET A 378 18.99 3.44 -19.59
CA MET A 378 19.93 2.86 -18.62
C MET A 378 21.38 3.04 -19.08
N ARG A 379 22.28 3.33 -18.13
CA ARG A 379 23.69 3.61 -18.42
C ARG A 379 24.44 2.34 -18.86
N ASP A 380 25.19 2.45 -19.97
CA ASP A 380 26.10 1.39 -20.40
C ASP A 380 27.26 1.18 -19.42
N ASN A 381 27.53 -0.08 -19.11
CA ASN A 381 28.79 -0.48 -18.49
C ASN A 381 29.89 -0.50 -19.55
N GLU A 382 31.02 0.14 -19.25
CA GLU A 382 32.15 0.24 -20.16
C GLU A 382 33.06 -0.99 -20.09
N ASP A 383 32.99 -1.72 -18.98
CA ASP A 383 33.87 -2.82 -18.68
C ASP A 383 33.17 -4.18 -18.81
N GLY A 384 33.90 -5.13 -19.39
CA GLY A 384 33.48 -6.53 -19.45
C GLY A 384 33.38 -7.12 -20.87
N PRO A 385 33.37 -8.47 -20.96
CA PRO A 385 33.31 -9.16 -22.24
C PRO A 385 31.93 -9.12 -22.91
N GLN A 386 30.90 -8.72 -22.16
CA GLN A 386 29.51 -8.70 -22.60
C GLN A 386 28.91 -7.33 -22.41
N HIS A 387 28.07 -6.91 -23.35
CA HIS A 387 27.44 -5.59 -23.33
C HIS A 387 26.29 -5.55 -22.31
N THR A 388 26.53 -4.96 -21.16
CA THR A 388 25.57 -4.83 -20.04
C THR A 388 25.29 -3.36 -19.72
N VAL A 389 24.24 -3.14 -18.95
CA VAL A 389 23.87 -1.82 -18.39
C VAL A 389 23.84 -1.86 -16.87
N ALA A 390 24.06 -0.72 -16.26
CA ALA A 390 24.01 -0.52 -14.80
C ALA A 390 22.56 -0.55 -14.28
N ALA A 391 21.91 -1.70 -14.48
CA ALA A 391 20.57 -2.02 -13.97
C ALA A 391 20.68 -2.81 -12.68
N VAL A 392 19.67 -2.73 -11.84
CA VAL A 392 19.52 -3.49 -10.61
C VAL A 392 18.08 -3.85 -10.37
N ASP A 393 17.82 -5.13 -10.08
CA ASP A 393 16.52 -5.61 -9.60
C ASP A 393 16.73 -6.25 -8.22
N LEU A 394 15.87 -5.93 -7.23
CA LEU A 394 15.87 -6.60 -5.93
C LEU A 394 14.83 -7.71 -5.94
N LEU A 395 15.30 -8.93 -5.80
CA LEU A 395 14.48 -10.13 -5.66
C LEU A 395 14.26 -10.47 -4.19
N VAL A 396 13.02 -10.73 -3.79
CA VAL A 396 12.67 -11.05 -2.40
C VAL A 396 11.90 -12.38 -2.27
N PRO A 397 12.00 -13.04 -1.10
CA PRO A 397 11.29 -14.29 -0.85
C PRO A 397 9.78 -14.18 -1.06
N GLY A 398 9.21 -15.19 -1.76
CA GLY A 398 7.77 -15.31 -1.98
C GLY A 398 7.23 -14.46 -3.13
N VAL A 399 7.86 -13.33 -3.45
CA VAL A 399 7.40 -12.38 -4.47
C VAL A 399 8.24 -12.48 -5.76
N GLY A 400 9.55 -12.52 -5.66
CA GLY A 400 10.50 -12.30 -6.77
C GLY A 400 10.87 -10.84 -6.85
N GLU A 401 10.89 -10.25 -8.05
CA GLU A 401 11.21 -8.83 -8.24
C GLU A 401 10.26 -7.92 -7.45
N LEU A 402 10.87 -7.08 -6.60
CA LEU A 402 10.20 -6.08 -5.79
C LEU A 402 10.59 -4.65 -6.19
N PHE A 403 11.88 -4.41 -6.42
CA PHE A 403 12.40 -3.15 -6.91
C PHE A 403 13.09 -3.37 -8.26
N GLY A 404 12.94 -2.42 -9.15
CA GLY A 404 13.73 -2.27 -10.35
C GLY A 404 14.35 -0.89 -10.41
N GLY A 405 15.61 -0.77 -10.82
CA GLY A 405 16.32 0.50 -10.88
C GLY A 405 17.53 0.49 -11.80
N SER A 406 18.12 1.65 -11.99
CA SER A 406 19.37 1.78 -12.76
C SER A 406 20.07 3.10 -12.52
N LEU A 407 21.34 3.17 -12.87
CA LEU A 407 21.96 4.43 -13.24
C LEU A 407 21.43 4.85 -14.61
N ARG A 408 21.27 6.16 -14.80
CA ARG A 408 20.75 6.71 -16.06
C ARG A 408 21.91 7.09 -17.00
N GLU A 409 21.69 6.97 -18.31
CA GLU A 409 22.66 7.39 -19.30
C GLU A 409 22.74 8.93 -19.32
N GLU A 410 23.76 9.48 -18.74
CA GLU A 410 24.00 10.93 -18.68
C GLU A 410 24.82 11.44 -19.85
N ARG A 411 25.45 10.56 -20.62
CA ARG A 411 26.28 10.93 -21.76
C ARG A 411 25.40 11.20 -22.98
N TYR A 412 25.33 12.46 -23.39
CA TYR A 412 24.44 12.93 -24.46
C TYR A 412 24.50 12.07 -25.74
N HIS A 413 25.71 11.84 -26.27
CA HIS A 413 25.85 11.12 -27.55
C HIS A 413 25.42 9.65 -27.51
N PHE A 414 25.60 8.97 -26.38
CA PHE A 414 25.15 7.59 -26.21
C PHE A 414 23.62 7.54 -26.20
N LEU A 415 23.00 8.43 -25.43
CA LEU A 415 21.55 8.51 -25.36
C LEU A 415 20.93 8.91 -26.72
N GLU A 416 21.49 9.92 -27.39
CA GLU A 416 21.05 10.34 -28.73
C GLU A 416 21.08 9.20 -29.74
N GLN A 417 22.16 8.40 -29.77
CA GLN A 417 22.29 7.26 -30.67
C GLN A 417 21.22 6.17 -30.37
N ARG A 418 20.92 5.91 -29.11
CA ARG A 418 19.90 4.94 -28.73
C ARG A 418 18.51 5.40 -29.14
N LEU A 419 18.16 6.66 -28.85
CA LEU A 419 16.89 7.24 -29.28
C LEU A 419 16.75 7.25 -30.81
N ALA A 420 17.82 7.53 -31.53
CA ALA A 420 17.82 7.49 -32.99
C ALA A 420 17.58 6.08 -33.53
N ARG A 421 18.20 5.05 -32.94
CA ARG A 421 17.99 3.65 -33.33
C ARG A 421 16.56 3.17 -33.08
N SER A 422 15.90 3.69 -32.04
CA SER A 422 14.52 3.37 -31.68
C SER A 422 13.50 4.28 -32.39
N GLY A 423 13.92 5.27 -33.19
CA GLY A 423 13.02 6.22 -33.85
C GLY A 423 12.34 7.20 -32.89
N LEU A 424 12.89 7.41 -31.70
CA LEU A 424 12.27 8.16 -30.61
C LEU A 424 12.87 9.56 -30.43
N THR A 425 13.84 10.00 -31.24
CA THR A 425 14.59 11.25 -31.07
C THR A 425 13.68 12.48 -30.99
N GLU A 426 12.68 12.58 -31.87
CA GLU A 426 11.78 13.72 -31.91
C GLU A 426 10.91 13.81 -30.65
N ALA A 427 10.33 12.68 -30.22
CA ALA A 427 9.48 12.61 -29.04
C ALA A 427 10.23 12.89 -27.73
N TYR A 428 11.53 12.57 -27.68
CA TYR A 428 12.37 12.72 -26.48
C TYR A 428 13.45 13.82 -26.61
N GLN A 429 13.27 14.83 -27.48
CA GLN A 429 14.18 15.94 -27.58
C GLN A 429 14.37 16.67 -26.23
N TRP A 430 13.28 16.87 -25.49
CA TRP A 430 13.31 17.46 -24.15
C TRP A 430 14.13 16.65 -23.16
N TYR A 431 14.14 15.33 -23.31
CA TYR A 431 14.91 14.42 -22.45
C TYR A 431 16.41 14.48 -22.77
N LEU A 432 16.77 14.66 -24.05
CA LEU A 432 18.14 14.95 -24.47
C LEU A 432 18.62 16.31 -23.94
N ASP A 433 17.76 17.31 -23.84
CA ASP A 433 18.10 18.63 -23.29
C ASP A 433 18.53 18.53 -21.82
N LEU A 434 18.00 17.59 -21.04
CA LEU A 434 18.47 17.34 -19.67
C LEU A 434 19.96 16.94 -19.63
N ARG A 435 20.49 16.34 -20.71
CA ARG A 435 21.91 15.95 -20.82
C ARG A 435 22.78 17.07 -21.36
N ARG A 436 22.17 18.10 -21.96
CA ARG A 436 22.90 19.28 -22.48
C ARG A 436 23.07 20.38 -21.44
N PHE A 437 22.13 20.49 -20.52
CA PHE A 437 22.04 21.64 -19.62
C PHE A 437 22.32 21.24 -18.17
N GLY A 438 23.61 21.00 -17.87
CA GLY A 438 24.06 20.74 -16.51
C GLY A 438 23.77 19.30 -16.03
N SER A 439 23.94 18.32 -16.90
CA SER A 439 23.79 16.90 -16.58
C SER A 439 24.78 16.46 -15.51
N VAL A 440 24.34 15.56 -14.65
CA VAL A 440 25.13 14.91 -13.61
C VAL A 440 24.85 13.41 -13.62
N PRO A 441 25.78 12.57 -13.11
CA PRO A 441 25.48 11.18 -12.84
C PRO A 441 24.25 11.09 -11.92
N HIS A 442 23.26 10.29 -12.30
CA HIS A 442 22.03 10.11 -11.54
C HIS A 442 21.46 8.73 -11.77
N GLY A 443 20.55 8.33 -10.90
CA GLY A 443 19.89 7.04 -10.96
C GLY A 443 18.68 6.99 -10.07
N GLY A 444 17.85 6.01 -10.30
CA GLY A 444 16.62 5.86 -9.56
C GLY A 444 16.08 4.45 -9.61
N PHE A 445 15.02 4.25 -8.84
CA PHE A 445 14.33 2.97 -8.73
C PHE A 445 12.84 3.13 -8.57
N GLY A 446 12.11 2.07 -8.89
CA GLY A 446 10.70 1.89 -8.60
C GLY A 446 10.46 0.66 -7.71
N MET A 447 9.52 0.76 -6.79
CA MET A 447 9.04 -0.34 -5.95
C MET A 447 7.54 -0.48 -6.08
N GLY A 448 7.07 -1.67 -6.46
CA GLY A 448 5.64 -1.99 -6.42
C GLY A 448 5.13 -2.12 -4.99
N PHE A 449 4.28 -1.19 -4.55
CA PHE A 449 3.82 -1.13 -3.15
C PHE A 449 2.99 -2.37 -2.76
N GLU A 450 2.16 -2.86 -3.65
CA GLU A 450 1.40 -4.09 -3.40
C GLU A 450 2.30 -5.32 -3.28
N ARG A 451 3.36 -5.41 -4.09
CA ARG A 451 4.38 -6.47 -3.96
C ARG A 451 5.12 -6.38 -2.62
N TYR A 452 5.42 -5.16 -2.16
CA TYR A 452 6.00 -4.93 -0.83
C TYR A 452 5.08 -5.47 0.28
N LEU A 453 3.79 -5.17 0.23
CA LEU A 453 2.81 -5.68 1.20
C LEU A 453 2.66 -7.19 1.12
N GLN A 454 2.69 -7.79 -0.07
CA GLN A 454 2.73 -9.24 -0.24
C GLN A 454 3.94 -9.86 0.47
N CYS A 455 5.12 -9.24 0.29
CA CYS A 455 6.37 -9.71 0.91
C CYS A 455 6.28 -9.66 2.44
N ILE A 456 5.85 -8.54 3.02
CA ILE A 456 5.77 -8.38 4.48
C ILE A 456 4.72 -9.29 5.11
N LEU A 457 3.53 -9.35 4.51
CA LEU A 457 2.39 -10.10 5.07
C LEU A 457 2.35 -11.57 4.67
N GLY A 458 3.13 -11.99 3.67
CA GLY A 458 3.13 -13.35 3.14
C GLY A 458 1.86 -13.68 2.34
N ILE A 459 1.28 -12.71 1.64
CA ILE A 459 0.02 -12.89 0.89
C ILE A 459 0.33 -13.26 -0.56
N ASP A 460 -0.18 -14.40 -1.01
CA ASP A 460 0.09 -14.93 -2.35
C ASP A 460 -0.52 -14.11 -3.49
N ASN A 461 -1.72 -13.55 -3.27
CA ASN A 461 -2.47 -12.89 -4.33
C ASN A 461 -2.48 -11.36 -4.12
N ILE A 462 -1.88 -10.64 -5.06
CA ILE A 462 -1.77 -9.18 -5.03
C ILE A 462 -3.13 -8.44 -4.91
N LYS A 463 -4.22 -9.08 -5.40
CA LYS A 463 -5.59 -8.55 -5.33
C LYS A 463 -6.13 -8.41 -3.90
N ASP A 464 -5.44 -9.02 -2.93
CA ASP A 464 -5.87 -9.04 -1.53
C ASP A 464 -5.18 -7.99 -0.67
N VAL A 465 -4.15 -7.32 -1.18
CA VAL A 465 -3.45 -6.24 -0.47
C VAL A 465 -3.85 -4.83 -0.91
N ILE A 466 -4.76 -4.72 -1.87
CA ILE A 466 -5.34 -3.46 -2.35
C ILE A 466 -6.85 -3.39 -2.08
N PRO A 467 -7.42 -2.23 -1.71
CA PRO A 467 -8.83 -2.11 -1.37
C PRO A 467 -9.78 -2.51 -2.50
N PHE A 468 -9.54 -2.00 -3.71
CA PHE A 468 -10.37 -2.20 -4.90
C PHE A 468 -9.48 -2.64 -6.07
N PRO A 469 -9.21 -3.94 -6.24
CA PRO A 469 -8.31 -4.41 -7.28
C PRO A 469 -8.89 -4.20 -8.67
N ARG A 470 -8.04 -3.67 -9.58
CA ARG A 470 -8.30 -3.55 -11.01
C ARG A 470 -7.42 -4.56 -11.75
N PHE A 471 -8.01 -5.42 -12.54
CA PHE A 471 -7.30 -6.43 -13.31
C PHE A 471 -8.15 -6.86 -14.51
N THR A 472 -7.58 -7.59 -15.45
CA THR A 472 -8.26 -8.06 -16.66
C THR A 472 -9.63 -8.66 -16.34
N HIS A 473 -10.68 -8.15 -17.00
CA HIS A 473 -12.09 -8.50 -16.81
C HIS A 473 -12.71 -8.09 -15.46
N SER A 474 -12.06 -7.23 -14.66
CA SER A 474 -12.62 -6.78 -13.38
C SER A 474 -12.29 -5.31 -13.07
N CYS A 475 -13.34 -4.50 -13.04
CA CYS A 475 -13.30 -3.08 -12.64
C CYS A 475 -14.55 -2.76 -11.80
N LEU A 476 -14.80 -3.56 -10.73
CA LEU A 476 -15.97 -3.41 -9.87
C LEU A 476 -15.79 -2.26 -8.87
N LEU A 477 -16.79 -1.41 -8.75
CA LEU A 477 -16.92 -0.19 -7.93
C LEU A 477 -16.16 1.00 -8.47
#